data_7378b678ba0759ff1523246e4b7508ea
#
_entry.id   7378b678ba0759ff1523246e4b7508ea
#
_cell.length_a   1.000
_cell.length_b   1.000
_cell.length_c   1.000
_cell.angle_alpha   90.00
_cell.angle_beta   90.00
_cell.angle_gamma   90.00
#
_symmetry.space_group_name_H-M   'P 1'
#
loop_
_entity.id
_entity.type
_entity.pdbx_description
1 polymer ?
#
loop_
_entity_poly.entity_id
_entity_poly.type
_entity_poly.pdbx_seq_one_letter_code
_entity_poly.pdbx_strand_id
1 'polypeptide(L)'
;QWGENVIANNPVFEQIRKVLRQDTITREERVKLITDIESLHSFNMMLNRTRRKDIQDFCIRRTHTLESDFTDQQRELHDALLTFEVAALSKLHGGRGVKFMMSTIRRQAASCIFGLAPHIRGIIDRRFEQMTDDPEFDFDDGEFSEMDLETFRFIAKNLLEMADNLPEDDPKFDGVLQIIREKQKSENNKIIL
;
A
#
# COMPACT_ATOMS: atom_id res chain seq x y z
N GLN A 1 25.37 13.58 -18.41
CA GLN A 1 25.80 14.03 -19.76
C GLN A 1 24.62 14.27 -20.73
N TRP A 2 23.62 13.37 -20.84
CA TRP A 2 22.48 13.60 -21.75
C TRP A 2 21.57 14.75 -21.27
N GLY A 3 21.33 14.85 -19.99
CA GLY A 3 20.50 15.92 -19.40
C GLY A 3 21.15 17.30 -19.42
N GLU A 4 22.48 17.37 -19.32
CA GLU A 4 23.23 18.63 -19.33
C GLU A 4 23.03 19.40 -20.65
N ASN A 5 23.11 18.73 -21.80
CA ASN A 5 22.99 19.39 -23.11
C ASN A 5 21.56 19.87 -23.44
N VAL A 6 20.54 19.19 -22.90
CA VAL A 6 19.13 19.52 -23.17
C VAL A 6 18.62 20.62 -22.23
N ILE A 7 19.06 20.60 -20.98
CA ILE A 7 18.53 21.47 -19.91
C ILE A 7 19.37 22.74 -19.77
N ALA A 8 20.70 22.67 -19.95
CA ALA A 8 21.61 23.79 -19.68
C ALA A 8 21.30 25.05 -20.51
N ASN A 9 20.80 24.90 -21.72
CA ASN A 9 20.44 26.02 -22.60
C ASN A 9 18.95 26.40 -22.54
N ASN A 10 18.19 25.82 -21.62
CA ASN A 10 16.78 26.12 -21.49
C ASN A 10 16.59 27.40 -20.63
N PRO A 11 15.95 28.46 -21.15
CA PRO A 11 15.74 29.70 -20.41
C PRO A 11 14.92 29.51 -19.13
N VAL A 12 14.02 28.52 -19.09
CA VAL A 12 13.25 28.18 -17.89
C VAL A 12 14.17 27.62 -16.81
N PHE A 13 15.17 26.83 -17.18
CA PHE A 13 16.14 26.29 -16.23
C PHE A 13 16.99 27.38 -15.57
N GLU A 14 17.43 28.38 -16.36
CA GLU A 14 18.18 29.52 -15.81
C GLU A 14 17.30 30.36 -14.87
N GLN A 15 16.01 30.54 -15.17
CA GLN A 15 15.08 31.22 -14.28
C GLN A 15 14.88 30.47 -12.96
N ILE A 16 14.72 29.13 -13.01
CA ILE A 16 14.64 28.28 -11.83
C ILE A 16 15.89 28.44 -10.96
N ARG A 17 17.09 28.37 -11.56
CA ARG A 17 18.36 28.57 -10.84
C ARG A 17 18.44 29.92 -10.16
N LYS A 18 17.95 30.97 -10.81
CA LYS A 18 17.96 32.33 -10.25
C LYS A 18 17.05 32.44 -9.03
N VAL A 19 15.85 31.86 -9.09
CA VAL A 19 14.90 31.86 -7.96
C VAL A 19 15.42 31.02 -6.80
N LEU A 20 16.01 29.84 -7.07
CA LEU A 20 16.56 28.95 -6.01
C LEU A 20 17.80 29.52 -5.29
N ARG A 21 18.45 30.56 -5.83
CA ARG A 21 19.57 31.24 -5.18
C ARG A 21 19.14 32.39 -4.24
N GLN A 22 17.85 32.69 -4.18
CA GLN A 22 17.30 33.67 -3.26
C GLN A 22 17.23 33.10 -1.85
N ASP A 23 17.55 33.92 -0.83
CA ASP A 23 17.49 33.48 0.57
C ASP A 23 16.04 33.19 1.03
N THR A 24 15.07 33.86 0.43
CA THR A 24 13.65 33.69 0.74
C THR A 24 12.83 33.54 -0.54
N ILE A 25 11.94 32.56 -0.59
CA ILE A 25 11.04 32.30 -1.71
C ILE A 25 9.60 32.47 -1.20
N THR A 26 8.84 33.34 -1.81
CA THR A 26 7.43 33.56 -1.49
C THR A 26 6.58 32.35 -1.88
N ARG A 27 5.35 32.29 -1.36
CA ARG A 27 4.44 31.18 -1.69
C ARG A 27 4.08 31.15 -3.20
N GLU A 28 3.90 32.33 -3.79
CA GLU A 28 3.58 32.47 -5.22
C GLU A 28 4.74 32.03 -6.10
N GLU A 29 5.94 32.49 -5.78
CA GLU A 29 7.17 32.07 -6.47
C GLU A 29 7.41 30.57 -6.35
N ARG A 30 7.10 29.97 -5.20
CA ARG A 30 7.21 28.52 -5.02
C ARG A 30 6.25 27.75 -5.92
N VAL A 31 5.00 28.21 -6.06
CA VAL A 31 4.03 27.58 -6.94
C VAL A 31 4.47 27.69 -8.41
N LYS A 32 4.95 28.87 -8.80
CA LYS A 32 5.50 29.09 -10.14
C LYS A 32 6.73 28.20 -10.38
N LEU A 33 7.64 28.12 -9.43
CA LEU A 33 8.84 27.29 -9.51
C LEU A 33 8.51 25.83 -9.73
N ILE A 34 7.51 25.29 -9.02
CA ILE A 34 7.07 23.90 -9.21
C ILE A 34 6.54 23.70 -10.63
N THR A 35 5.76 24.63 -11.15
CA THR A 35 5.23 24.57 -12.53
C THR A 35 6.36 24.64 -13.56
N ASP A 36 7.34 25.50 -13.34
CA ASP A 36 8.50 25.64 -14.21
C ASP A 36 9.38 24.38 -14.22
N ILE A 37 9.59 23.77 -13.05
CA ILE A 37 10.31 22.48 -12.92
C ILE A 37 9.56 21.37 -13.66
N GLU A 38 8.24 21.28 -13.49
CA GLU A 38 7.43 20.30 -14.21
C GLU A 38 7.49 20.49 -15.75
N SER A 39 7.64 21.74 -16.21
CA SER A 39 7.75 22.04 -17.65
C SER A 39 9.07 21.56 -18.27
N LEU A 40 10.12 21.38 -17.46
CA LEU A 40 11.42 20.89 -17.92
C LEU A 40 11.46 19.38 -18.17
N HIS A 41 10.41 18.65 -17.79
CA HIS A 41 10.36 17.21 -18.02
C HIS A 41 10.41 16.89 -19.51
N SER A 42 11.31 15.96 -19.92
CA SER A 42 11.54 15.61 -21.32
C SER A 42 10.28 15.14 -22.08
N PHE A 43 9.30 14.61 -21.36
CA PHE A 43 8.02 14.17 -21.91
C PHE A 43 6.88 15.20 -21.78
N ASN A 44 7.17 16.42 -21.32
CA ASN A 44 6.16 17.44 -21.11
C ASN A 44 5.34 17.73 -22.38
N MET A 45 5.98 17.73 -23.54
CA MET A 45 5.33 17.92 -24.85
C MET A 45 4.44 16.74 -25.27
N MET A 46 4.66 15.55 -24.69
CA MET A 46 3.94 14.31 -25.03
C MET A 46 2.90 13.93 -23.97
N LEU A 47 2.99 14.49 -22.75
CA LEU A 47 2.10 14.22 -21.65
C LEU A 47 1.18 15.41 -21.39
N ASN A 48 -0.06 15.31 -21.80
CA ASN A 48 -1.09 16.27 -21.41
C ASN A 48 -1.71 15.82 -20.07
N ARG A 49 -1.29 16.44 -18.96
CA ARG A 49 -1.84 16.19 -17.63
C ARG A 49 -2.89 17.25 -17.30
N THR A 50 -4.14 16.90 -17.46
CA THR A 50 -5.25 17.73 -16.97
C THR A 50 -5.31 17.69 -15.45
N ARG A 51 -5.10 18.82 -14.80
CA ARG A 51 -5.22 18.94 -13.34
C ARG A 51 -6.67 19.22 -12.97
N ARG A 52 -7.10 18.73 -11.79
CA ARG A 52 -8.46 18.96 -11.27
C ARG A 52 -8.85 20.46 -11.25
N LYS A 53 -7.89 21.35 -10.96
CA LYS A 53 -8.09 22.81 -10.96
C LYS A 53 -8.37 23.40 -12.34
N ASP A 54 -8.03 22.69 -13.41
CA ASP A 54 -8.18 23.16 -14.79
C ASP A 54 -9.55 22.76 -15.38
N ILE A 55 -10.34 21.97 -14.61
CA ILE A 55 -11.68 21.54 -14.98
C ILE A 55 -12.69 22.32 -14.12
N GLN A 56 -13.50 23.17 -14.76
CA GLN A 56 -14.45 24.03 -14.06
C GLN A 56 -15.60 23.25 -13.41
N ASP A 57 -16.09 22.18 -14.06
CA ASP A 57 -17.19 21.34 -13.58
C ASP A 57 -16.68 20.02 -12.98
N PHE A 58 -15.98 20.12 -11.87
CA PHE A 58 -15.47 18.93 -11.20
C PHE A 58 -16.47 18.38 -10.20
N CYS A 59 -16.83 17.09 -10.36
CA CYS A 59 -17.67 16.40 -9.38
C CYS A 59 -17.01 16.40 -8.00
N ILE A 60 -17.72 16.90 -7.00
CA ILE A 60 -17.26 16.89 -5.62
C ILE A 60 -17.32 15.45 -5.11
N ARG A 61 -16.16 14.90 -4.75
CA ARG A 61 -16.09 13.60 -4.08
C ARG A 61 -16.44 13.79 -2.59
N ARG A 62 -17.53 13.18 -2.17
CA ARG A 62 -17.88 13.05 -0.77
C ARG A 62 -17.51 11.64 -0.31
N THR A 63 -16.64 11.54 0.68
CA THR A 63 -16.26 10.26 1.27
C THR A 63 -17.17 9.98 2.47
N HIS A 64 -17.73 8.78 2.52
CA HIS A 64 -18.44 8.26 3.68
C HIS A 64 -17.67 7.04 4.17
N THR A 65 -17.48 6.94 5.48
CA THR A 65 -16.88 5.78 6.13
C THR A 65 -18.01 4.95 6.71
N LEU A 66 -18.04 3.68 6.34
CA LEU A 66 -18.87 2.68 6.97
C LEU A 66 -18.00 1.89 7.93
N GLU A 67 -18.34 1.90 9.20
CA GLU A 67 -17.69 1.07 10.21
C GLU A 67 -18.35 -0.30 10.23
N SER A 68 -17.54 -1.33 10.28
CA SER A 68 -17.97 -2.73 10.35
C SER A 68 -17.11 -3.45 11.38
N ASP A 69 -17.76 -4.07 12.35
CA ASP A 69 -17.09 -4.87 13.37
C ASP A 69 -16.80 -6.27 12.86
N PHE A 70 -15.68 -6.82 13.30
CA PHE A 70 -15.38 -8.24 13.10
C PHE A 70 -16.34 -9.12 13.88
N THR A 71 -16.66 -10.30 13.35
CA THR A 71 -17.23 -11.38 14.17
C THR A 71 -16.23 -11.83 15.23
N ASP A 72 -16.67 -12.56 16.24
CA ASP A 72 -15.77 -13.04 17.31
C ASP A 72 -14.65 -13.89 16.72
N GLN A 73 -14.94 -14.79 15.76
CA GLN A 73 -13.95 -15.62 15.10
C GLN A 73 -12.96 -14.82 14.23
N GLN A 74 -13.47 -13.79 13.55
CA GLN A 74 -12.60 -12.88 12.78
C GLN A 74 -11.67 -12.09 13.70
N ARG A 75 -12.15 -11.70 14.87
CA ARG A 75 -11.36 -11.00 15.91
C ARG A 75 -10.29 -11.90 16.47
N GLU A 76 -10.64 -13.15 16.83
CA GLU A 76 -9.68 -14.15 17.29
C GLU A 76 -8.57 -14.40 16.26
N LEU A 77 -8.93 -14.54 14.98
CA LEU A 77 -7.95 -14.69 13.90
C LEU A 77 -7.04 -13.48 13.76
N HIS A 78 -7.62 -12.28 13.85
CA HIS A 78 -6.85 -11.04 13.79
C HIS A 78 -5.86 -10.91 14.96
N ASP A 79 -6.28 -11.26 16.17
CA ASP A 79 -5.41 -11.22 17.36
C ASP A 79 -4.31 -12.28 17.29
N ALA A 80 -4.63 -13.46 16.75
CA ALA A 80 -3.63 -14.50 16.45
C ALA A 80 -2.62 -14.00 15.40
N LEU A 81 -3.07 -13.27 14.39
CA LEU A 81 -2.20 -12.63 13.39
C LEU A 81 -1.24 -11.62 14.02
N LEU A 82 -1.72 -10.77 14.92
CA LEU A 82 -0.86 -9.83 15.64
C LEU A 82 0.18 -10.53 16.50
N THR A 83 -0.22 -11.63 17.16
CA THR A 83 0.70 -12.46 17.95
C THR A 83 1.77 -13.10 17.07
N PHE A 84 1.38 -13.61 15.91
CA PHE A 84 2.29 -14.14 14.90
C PHE A 84 3.27 -13.08 14.40
N GLU A 85 2.80 -11.87 14.15
CA GLU A 85 3.64 -10.75 13.72
C GLU A 85 4.70 -10.41 14.78
N VAL A 86 4.30 -10.32 16.05
CA VAL A 86 5.24 -10.05 17.15
C VAL A 86 6.28 -11.17 17.25
N ALA A 87 5.86 -12.42 17.16
CA ALA A 87 6.77 -13.56 17.19
C ALA A 87 7.75 -13.55 16.00
N ALA A 88 7.25 -13.25 14.79
CA ALA A 88 8.07 -13.15 13.60
C ALA A 88 9.10 -12.01 13.71
N LEU A 89 8.67 -10.81 14.11
CA LEU A 89 9.56 -9.66 14.24
C LEU A 89 10.60 -9.83 15.34
N SER A 90 10.25 -10.49 16.46
CA SER A 90 11.17 -10.70 17.57
C SER A 90 12.21 -11.77 17.28
N LYS A 91 11.82 -12.88 16.63
CA LYS A 91 12.71 -14.01 16.35
C LYS A 91 13.55 -13.83 15.09
N LEU A 92 13.00 -13.16 14.08
CA LEU A 92 13.67 -12.91 12.82
C LEU A 92 14.50 -11.61 12.82
N HIS A 93 14.87 -11.11 14.00
CA HIS A 93 15.68 -9.90 14.22
C HIS A 93 15.19 -8.65 13.51
N GLY A 94 13.94 -8.63 13.03
CA GLY A 94 13.27 -7.45 12.52
C GLY A 94 13.84 -6.86 11.22
N GLY A 95 14.48 -7.66 10.38
CA GLY A 95 14.97 -7.25 9.07
C GLY A 95 13.90 -6.54 8.22
N ARG A 96 14.31 -5.72 7.25
CA ARG A 96 13.37 -4.94 6.38
C ARG A 96 12.39 -5.86 5.66
N GLY A 97 12.85 -7.01 5.17
CA GLY A 97 12.03 -7.99 4.48
C GLY A 97 10.90 -8.54 5.35
N VAL A 98 11.21 -8.88 6.61
CA VAL A 98 10.20 -9.37 7.56
C VAL A 98 9.17 -8.29 7.86
N LYS A 99 9.58 -7.04 8.06
CA LYS A 99 8.67 -5.90 8.29
C LYS A 99 7.75 -5.68 7.10
N PHE A 100 8.29 -5.76 5.89
CA PHE A 100 7.53 -5.63 4.66
C PHE A 100 6.50 -6.76 4.51
N MET A 101 6.92 -8.01 4.70
CA MET A 101 6.05 -9.18 4.67
C MET A 101 4.92 -9.07 5.69
N MET A 102 5.22 -8.73 6.95
CA MET A 102 4.23 -8.56 8.00
C MET A 102 3.25 -7.42 7.69
N SER A 103 3.76 -6.30 7.16
CA SER A 103 2.91 -5.19 6.70
C SER A 103 1.96 -5.62 5.58
N THR A 104 2.41 -6.46 4.65
CA THR A 104 1.58 -6.98 3.55
C THR A 104 0.50 -7.92 4.06
N ILE A 105 0.84 -8.85 4.97
CA ILE A 105 -0.12 -9.76 5.61
C ILE A 105 -1.18 -8.98 6.38
N ARG A 106 -0.77 -7.98 7.17
CA ARG A 106 -1.69 -7.12 7.93
C ARG A 106 -2.63 -6.34 7.00
N ARG A 107 -2.11 -5.79 5.91
CA ARG A 107 -2.92 -5.07 4.91
C ARG A 107 -3.92 -6.00 4.24
N GLN A 108 -3.53 -7.23 3.95
CA GLN A 108 -4.42 -8.25 3.40
C GLN A 108 -5.54 -8.59 4.37
N ALA A 109 -5.22 -8.87 5.64
CA ALA A 109 -6.20 -9.15 6.69
C ALA A 109 -7.18 -7.98 6.90
N ALA A 110 -6.69 -6.73 6.87
CA ALA A 110 -7.53 -5.53 6.98
C ALA A 110 -8.42 -5.33 5.75
N SER A 111 -7.96 -5.70 4.56
CA SER A 111 -8.75 -5.60 3.32
C SER A 111 -9.82 -6.67 3.24
N CYS A 112 -9.41 -7.93 3.37
CA CYS A 112 -10.28 -9.10 3.34
C CYS A 112 -9.65 -10.22 4.18
N ILE A 113 -10.23 -10.50 5.34
CA ILE A 113 -9.69 -11.51 6.25
C ILE A 113 -9.75 -12.93 5.66
N PHE A 114 -10.73 -13.22 4.80
CA PHE A 114 -10.84 -14.49 4.07
C PHE A 114 -9.72 -14.69 3.04
N GLY A 115 -9.11 -13.62 2.56
CA GLY A 115 -7.93 -13.69 1.68
C GLY A 115 -6.64 -14.06 2.43
N LEU A 116 -6.66 -14.14 3.76
CA LEU A 116 -5.48 -14.41 4.57
C LEU A 116 -4.95 -15.84 4.37
N ALA A 117 -5.84 -16.85 4.31
CA ALA A 117 -5.46 -18.26 4.15
C ALA A 117 -4.65 -18.53 2.87
N PRO A 118 -5.10 -18.13 1.67
CA PRO A 118 -4.32 -18.30 0.45
C PRO A 118 -2.97 -17.58 0.50
N HIS A 119 -2.92 -16.42 1.14
CA HIS A 119 -1.69 -15.63 1.26
C HIS A 119 -0.66 -16.32 2.17
N ILE A 120 -1.08 -16.81 3.35
CA ILE A 120 -0.22 -17.57 4.27
C ILE A 120 0.25 -18.88 3.63
N ARG A 121 -0.63 -19.60 2.91
CA ARG A 121 -0.23 -20.78 2.13
C ARG A 121 0.89 -20.46 1.15
N GLY A 122 0.72 -19.39 0.38
CA GLY A 122 1.75 -18.92 -0.55
C GLY A 122 3.08 -18.62 0.12
N ILE A 123 3.08 -18.14 1.37
CA ILE A 123 4.30 -17.90 2.16
C ILE A 123 4.92 -19.22 2.63
N ILE A 124 4.10 -20.17 3.09
CA ILE A 124 4.56 -21.49 3.55
C ILE A 124 5.13 -22.31 2.39
N ASP A 125 4.43 -22.30 1.23
CA ASP A 125 4.77 -23.08 0.03
C ASP A 125 5.98 -22.49 -0.72
N ARG A 126 6.10 -21.19 -0.75
CA ARG A 126 7.33 -20.53 -1.18
C ARG A 126 8.35 -20.78 -0.09
N ARG A 127 9.18 -21.81 -0.29
CA ARG A 127 10.26 -22.13 0.62
C ARG A 127 10.90 -20.83 1.09
N PHE A 128 10.97 -20.63 2.39
CA PHE A 128 11.60 -19.45 3.00
C PHE A 128 12.98 -19.16 2.40
N GLU A 129 13.69 -20.21 1.97
CA GLU A 129 14.96 -20.18 1.24
C GLU A 129 14.88 -19.43 -0.10
N GLN A 130 13.71 -19.42 -0.79
CA GLN A 130 13.57 -18.68 -2.05
C GLN A 130 13.27 -17.18 -1.82
N MET A 131 12.82 -16.81 -0.63
CA MET A 131 12.64 -15.41 -0.27
C MET A 131 13.97 -14.72 0.08
N THR A 132 15.02 -15.51 0.43
CA THR A 132 16.36 -14.99 0.68
C THR A 132 17.12 -14.68 -0.60
N ASP A 133 16.72 -15.27 -1.75
CA ASP A 133 17.34 -15.04 -3.05
C ASP A 133 16.71 -13.89 -3.86
N ASP A 134 15.63 -13.28 -3.34
CA ASP A 134 14.99 -12.15 -3.99
C ASP A 134 15.72 -10.85 -3.63
N PRO A 135 16.33 -10.13 -4.58
CA PRO A 135 17.08 -8.90 -4.33
C PRO A 135 16.22 -7.74 -3.80
N GLU A 136 14.89 -7.83 -3.86
CA GLU A 136 13.97 -6.89 -3.19
C GLU A 136 13.85 -7.17 -1.67
N PHE A 137 14.24 -8.37 -1.22
CA PHE A 137 14.28 -8.78 0.17
C PHE A 137 15.73 -8.79 0.66
N ASP A 138 16.25 -7.62 1.00
CA ASP A 138 17.54 -7.46 1.67
C ASP A 138 17.40 -7.94 3.13
N PHE A 139 17.62 -9.23 3.34
CA PHE A 139 17.80 -9.78 4.67
C PHE A 139 19.24 -9.44 5.11
N ASP A 140 19.34 -8.50 6.05
CA ASP A 140 20.58 -8.29 6.78
C ASP A 140 21.04 -9.63 7.36
N ASP A 141 22.31 -10.04 7.12
CA ASP A 141 22.94 -11.36 7.28
C ASP A 141 22.76 -12.08 8.64
N GLY A 142 21.59 -12.12 9.21
CA GLY A 142 21.26 -12.95 10.36
C GLY A 142 20.87 -14.37 9.92
N GLU A 143 21.76 -15.34 10.08
CA GLU A 143 21.46 -16.75 9.87
C GLU A 143 20.20 -17.17 10.64
N PHE A 144 19.14 -17.54 9.93
CA PHE A 144 17.98 -18.18 10.51
C PHE A 144 18.39 -19.55 11.06
N SER A 145 18.20 -19.78 12.36
CA SER A 145 18.33 -21.14 12.87
C SER A 145 17.19 -22.00 12.35
N GLU A 146 17.46 -23.27 12.04
CA GLU A 146 16.42 -24.25 11.66
C GLU A 146 15.25 -24.27 12.65
N MET A 147 15.56 -24.10 13.95
CA MET A 147 14.57 -24.09 15.02
C MET A 147 13.63 -22.88 14.99
N ASP A 148 14.12 -21.73 14.50
CA ASP A 148 13.29 -20.54 14.31
C ASP A 148 12.33 -20.70 13.14
N LEU A 149 12.78 -21.34 12.06
CA LEU A 149 11.96 -21.67 10.89
C LEU A 149 10.87 -22.68 11.22
N GLU A 150 11.17 -23.72 12.01
CA GLU A 150 10.16 -24.69 12.45
C GLU A 150 9.10 -24.05 13.36
N THR A 151 9.53 -23.21 14.30
CA THR A 151 8.60 -22.46 15.15
C THR A 151 7.70 -21.54 14.35
N PHE A 152 8.27 -20.85 13.36
CA PHE A 152 7.51 -19.98 12.47
C PHE A 152 6.49 -20.76 11.64
N ARG A 153 6.89 -21.90 11.06
CA ARG A 153 5.99 -22.79 10.31
C ARG A 153 4.85 -23.32 11.19
N PHE A 154 5.15 -23.69 12.42
CA PHE A 154 4.12 -24.16 13.36
C PHE A 154 3.08 -23.09 13.67
N ILE A 155 3.51 -21.85 13.97
CA ILE A 155 2.59 -20.73 14.25
C ILE A 155 1.80 -20.36 12.99
N ALA A 156 2.46 -20.31 11.83
CA ALA A 156 1.81 -20.03 10.56
C ALA A 156 0.75 -21.08 10.18
N LYS A 157 1.01 -22.35 10.50
CA LYS A 157 0.06 -23.45 10.30
C LYS A 157 -1.19 -23.28 11.16
N ASN A 158 -1.04 -22.96 12.44
CA ASN A 158 -2.17 -22.70 13.33
C ASN A 158 -3.03 -21.51 12.82
N LEU A 159 -2.37 -20.44 12.38
CA LEU A 159 -3.05 -19.28 11.81
C LEU A 159 -3.80 -19.65 10.52
N LEU A 160 -3.23 -20.53 9.71
CA LEU A 160 -3.86 -21.04 8.49
C LEU A 160 -5.10 -21.88 8.83
N GLU A 161 -5.01 -22.77 9.82
CA GLU A 161 -6.16 -23.57 10.27
C GLU A 161 -7.31 -22.70 10.79
N MET A 162 -7.00 -21.63 11.53
CA MET A 162 -8.02 -20.65 11.97
C MET A 162 -8.65 -19.93 10.78
N ALA A 163 -7.83 -19.53 9.80
CA ALA A 163 -8.32 -18.81 8.61
C ALA A 163 -9.16 -19.70 7.69
N ASP A 164 -8.83 -21.00 7.55
CA ASP A 164 -9.59 -21.97 6.78
C ASP A 164 -10.94 -22.35 7.42
N ASN A 165 -11.03 -22.25 8.75
CA ASN A 165 -12.24 -22.56 9.51
C ASN A 165 -13.12 -21.33 9.79
N LEU A 166 -12.81 -20.15 9.21
CA LEU A 166 -13.67 -19.00 9.36
C LEU A 166 -15.07 -19.28 8.77
N PRO A 167 -16.13 -18.94 9.53
CA PRO A 167 -17.49 -18.92 8.99
C PRO A 167 -17.61 -17.96 7.80
N GLU A 168 -18.52 -18.27 6.87
CA GLU A 168 -18.77 -17.42 5.68
C GLU A 168 -19.41 -16.07 6.00
N ASP A 169 -19.75 -15.82 7.26
CA ASP A 169 -20.36 -14.57 7.72
C ASP A 169 -19.35 -13.41 7.62
N ASP A 170 -19.64 -12.44 6.76
CA ASP A 170 -18.78 -11.29 6.51
C ASP A 170 -19.55 -9.97 6.69
N PRO A 171 -19.50 -9.36 7.89
CA PRO A 171 -20.16 -8.09 8.18
C PRO A 171 -19.73 -6.95 7.25
N LYS A 172 -18.49 -6.99 6.75
CA LYS A 172 -17.99 -6.00 5.80
C LYS A 172 -18.66 -6.15 4.43
N PHE A 173 -18.82 -7.37 3.97
CA PHE A 173 -19.52 -7.67 2.72
C PHE A 173 -21.02 -7.32 2.83
N ASP A 174 -21.65 -7.63 3.94
CA ASP A 174 -23.04 -7.26 4.21
C ASP A 174 -23.25 -5.75 4.19
N GLY A 175 -22.30 -4.98 4.75
CA GLY A 175 -22.30 -3.52 4.66
C GLY A 175 -22.24 -3.02 3.22
N VAL A 176 -21.41 -3.63 2.37
CA VAL A 176 -21.35 -3.31 0.93
C VAL A 176 -22.67 -3.63 0.24
N LEU A 177 -23.26 -4.79 0.52
CA LEU A 177 -24.57 -5.16 -0.04
C LEU A 177 -25.67 -4.19 0.38
N GLN A 178 -25.65 -3.73 1.63
CA GLN A 178 -26.58 -2.71 2.11
C GLN A 178 -26.45 -1.42 1.30
N ILE A 179 -25.22 -0.90 1.13
CA ILE A 179 -24.96 0.31 0.33
C ILE A 179 -25.49 0.13 -1.10
N ILE A 180 -25.23 -1.02 -1.72
CA ILE A 180 -25.72 -1.33 -3.07
C ILE A 180 -27.24 -1.26 -3.12
N ARG A 181 -27.92 -1.92 -2.18
CA ARG A 181 -29.40 -1.94 -2.11
C ARG A 181 -29.99 -0.54 -1.90
N GLU A 182 -29.36 0.29 -1.05
CA GLU A 182 -29.78 1.67 -0.83
C GLU A 182 -29.56 2.52 -2.10
N LYS A 183 -28.40 2.36 -2.74
CA LYS A 183 -28.06 3.08 -3.95
C LYS A 183 -28.99 2.74 -5.13
N GLN A 184 -29.40 1.49 -5.25
CA GLN A 184 -30.35 1.06 -6.27
C GLN A 184 -31.72 1.76 -6.17
N LYS A 185 -32.10 2.18 -4.96
CA LYS A 185 -33.36 2.91 -4.72
C LYS A 185 -33.26 4.42 -5.02
N SER A 186 -32.05 4.93 -5.25
CA SER A 186 -31.83 6.35 -5.55
C SER A 186 -32.01 6.65 -7.04
N GLU A 187 -32.33 7.91 -7.40
CA GLU A 187 -32.44 8.37 -8.78
C GLU A 187 -31.16 8.09 -9.58
N ASN A 188 -30.00 8.29 -8.97
CA ASN A 188 -28.71 7.93 -9.54
C ASN A 188 -28.26 6.58 -8.99
N ASN A 189 -28.69 5.49 -9.64
CA ASN A 189 -28.44 4.10 -9.23
C ASN A 189 -27.13 3.52 -9.78
N LYS A 190 -26.25 4.34 -10.34
CA LYS A 190 -24.95 3.88 -10.87
C LYS A 190 -23.97 3.63 -9.72
N ILE A 191 -23.34 2.47 -9.74
CA ILE A 191 -22.33 2.02 -8.78
C ILE A 191 -21.11 1.57 -9.57
N ILE A 192 -19.92 1.90 -9.07
CA ILE A 192 -18.63 1.39 -9.52
C ILE A 192 -18.02 0.70 -8.31
N LEU A 193 -17.77 -0.59 -8.41
CA LEU A 193 -17.11 -1.43 -7.40
C LEU A 193 -15.64 -1.66 -7.74
#